data_ffb0a51d6277142ed853c4e0cfd58d0c
#
_entry.id   ffb0a51d6277142ed853c4e0cfd58d0c
#
_cell.length_a   1.000
_cell.length_b   1.000
_cell.length_c   1.000
_cell.angle_alpha   90.00
_cell.angle_beta   90.00
_cell.angle_gamma   90.00
#
_symmetry.space_group_name_H-M   'P 1'
#
loop_
_entity.id
_entity.type
_entity.pdbx_description
1 polymer ?
#
loop_
_entity_poly.entity_id
_entity_poly.type
_entity_poly.pdbx_seq_one_letter_code
_entity_poly.pdbx_strand_id
1 'polypeptide(L)'
;MAQNLSVLIPSYNEARTIGDLVRRLRERDLTVYVVDDGSSDDTASIAEREGAVVLKHKVNKGKGASMREGFRHIIKKGFDSVIVMDGDGQHQVEDIGNFLEKMETTKADIVIGNRMSDTSSMPLLRVYTNRFMSALISGMSGQRVPDTQSGFRLIKSVVLKNINLESSNYEIESEMIIKAARAGFRIESTTMKTIYRNEKSRINPVIDAIRFIAFVVKVGFTK
;
A
#
# COMPACT_ATOMS: atom_id res chain seq x y z
N MET A 1 -7.83 19.19 13.83
CA MET A 1 -7.22 19.85 12.65
C MET A 1 -7.41 18.93 11.47
N ALA A 2 -7.88 19.43 10.33
CA ALA A 2 -7.96 18.61 9.12
C ALA A 2 -6.54 18.11 8.80
N GLN A 3 -6.34 16.79 8.80
CA GLN A 3 -5.06 16.22 8.39
C GLN A 3 -4.85 16.57 6.92
N ASN A 4 -3.69 17.16 6.59
CA ASN A 4 -3.27 17.39 5.21
C ASN A 4 -2.91 16.03 4.59
N LEU A 5 -3.95 15.34 4.08
CA LEU A 5 -3.93 13.94 3.62
C LEU A 5 -3.89 13.87 2.10
N SER A 6 -3.04 13.00 1.57
CA SER A 6 -3.04 12.63 0.16
C SER A 6 -3.28 11.14 -0.03
N VAL A 7 -3.63 10.74 -1.25
CA VAL A 7 -3.76 9.33 -1.65
C VAL A 7 -2.71 9.03 -2.71
N LEU A 8 -2.06 7.87 -2.59
CA LEU A 8 -1.10 7.33 -3.55
C LEU A 8 -1.62 6.02 -4.12
N ILE A 9 -1.71 5.94 -5.43
CA ILE A 9 -2.17 4.76 -6.16
C ILE A 9 -1.07 4.34 -7.14
N PRO A 10 -0.21 3.36 -6.80
CA PRO A 10 0.65 2.72 -7.80
C PRO A 10 -0.23 1.88 -8.73
N SER A 11 -0.11 2.11 -10.04
CA SER A 11 -0.99 1.50 -11.05
C SER A 11 -0.20 0.94 -12.23
N TYR A 12 -0.64 -0.20 -12.75
CA TYR A 12 -0.12 -0.77 -13.98
C TYR A 12 -1.22 -1.54 -14.71
N ASN A 13 -1.68 -1.04 -15.87
CA ASN A 13 -2.79 -1.59 -16.67
C ASN A 13 -4.08 -1.76 -15.84
N GLU A 14 -4.56 -0.67 -15.23
CA GLU A 14 -5.77 -0.61 -14.40
C GLU A 14 -6.85 0.33 -15.00
N ALA A 15 -6.88 0.48 -16.33
CA ALA A 15 -7.81 1.37 -17.03
C ALA A 15 -9.30 1.10 -16.68
N ARG A 16 -9.64 -0.12 -16.26
CA ARG A 16 -11.03 -0.50 -15.92
C ARG A 16 -11.50 0.06 -14.58
N THR A 17 -10.60 0.31 -13.66
CA THR A 17 -10.93 0.59 -12.24
C THR A 17 -10.45 1.95 -11.79
N ILE A 18 -9.34 2.44 -12.36
CA ILE A 18 -8.67 3.64 -11.90
C ILE A 18 -9.55 4.90 -11.96
N GLY A 19 -10.39 5.03 -12.99
CA GLY A 19 -11.25 6.22 -13.17
C GLY A 19 -12.27 6.35 -12.05
N ASP A 20 -13.02 5.28 -11.76
CA ASP A 20 -14.00 5.29 -10.66
C ASP A 20 -13.34 5.52 -9.31
N LEU A 21 -12.19 4.89 -9.06
CA LEU A 21 -11.46 5.07 -7.82
C LEU A 21 -11.01 6.51 -7.62
N VAL A 22 -10.39 7.12 -8.64
CA VAL A 22 -9.94 8.53 -8.58
C VAL A 22 -11.11 9.47 -8.37
N ARG A 23 -12.20 9.33 -9.13
CA ARG A 23 -13.40 10.17 -9.00
C ARG A 23 -13.94 10.13 -7.56
N ARG A 24 -14.18 8.95 -6.99
CA ARG A 24 -14.70 8.77 -5.62
C ARG A 24 -13.79 9.37 -4.55
N LEU A 25 -12.49 9.35 -4.75
CA LEU A 25 -11.52 9.99 -3.86
C LEU A 25 -11.55 11.52 -4.00
N ARG A 26 -11.67 12.03 -5.23
CA ARG A 26 -11.79 13.46 -5.51
C ARG A 26 -13.09 14.06 -4.98
N GLU A 27 -14.20 13.32 -5.02
CA GLU A 27 -15.49 13.71 -4.40
C GLU A 27 -15.39 13.91 -2.88
N ARG A 28 -14.32 13.41 -2.24
CA ARG A 28 -14.00 13.63 -0.83
C ARG A 28 -12.93 14.69 -0.59
N ASP A 29 -12.68 15.54 -1.57
CA ASP A 29 -11.66 16.61 -1.54
C ASP A 29 -10.22 16.10 -1.27
N LEU A 30 -9.95 14.81 -1.54
CA LEU A 30 -8.62 14.24 -1.38
C LEU A 30 -7.73 14.54 -2.60
N THR A 31 -6.48 14.92 -2.36
CA THR A 31 -5.48 15.00 -3.44
C THR A 31 -4.99 13.61 -3.78
N VAL A 32 -5.18 13.20 -5.05
CA VAL A 32 -4.85 11.86 -5.53
C VAL A 32 -3.62 11.91 -6.43
N TYR A 33 -2.62 11.11 -6.09
CA TYR A 33 -1.44 10.85 -6.90
C TYR A 33 -1.52 9.43 -7.46
N VAL A 34 -1.46 9.31 -8.78
CA VAL A 34 -1.34 8.02 -9.47
C VAL A 34 0.07 7.91 -10.02
N VAL A 35 0.77 6.83 -9.68
CA VAL A 35 2.05 6.51 -10.33
C VAL A 35 1.78 5.39 -11.33
N ASP A 36 1.73 5.77 -12.60
CA ASP A 36 1.56 4.85 -13.70
C ASP A 36 2.90 4.18 -14.04
N ASP A 37 3.00 2.89 -13.77
CA ASP A 37 4.23 2.11 -13.90
C ASP A 37 4.46 1.59 -15.33
N GLY A 38 4.28 2.47 -16.31
CA GLY A 38 4.50 2.15 -17.73
C GLY A 38 3.38 1.31 -18.32
N SER A 39 2.12 1.65 -18.02
CA SER A 39 0.95 0.98 -18.58
C SER A 39 0.93 1.04 -20.10
N SER A 40 0.43 -0.01 -20.71
CA SER A 40 0.16 -0.12 -22.16
C SER A 40 -1.29 0.21 -22.53
N ASP A 41 -2.14 0.41 -21.52
CA ASP A 41 -3.54 0.81 -21.67
C ASP A 41 -3.77 2.28 -21.29
N ASP A 42 -5.02 2.72 -21.24
CA ASP A 42 -5.40 4.10 -20.97
C ASP A 42 -5.38 4.49 -19.47
N THR A 43 -4.72 3.70 -18.60
CA THR A 43 -4.67 3.95 -17.16
C THR A 43 -4.31 5.38 -16.81
N ALA A 44 -3.21 5.88 -17.35
CA ALA A 44 -2.73 7.23 -17.04
C ALA A 44 -3.68 8.32 -17.52
N SER A 45 -4.16 8.23 -18.77
CA SER A 45 -5.06 9.22 -19.37
C SER A 45 -6.43 9.27 -18.67
N ILE A 46 -6.93 8.12 -18.21
CA ILE A 46 -8.16 8.04 -17.43
C ILE A 46 -7.97 8.71 -16.06
N ALA A 47 -6.87 8.40 -15.35
CA ALA A 47 -6.58 8.99 -14.05
C ALA A 47 -6.44 10.52 -14.13
N GLU A 48 -5.77 11.05 -15.17
CA GLU A 48 -5.63 12.49 -15.39
C GLU A 48 -7.00 13.16 -15.61
N ARG A 49 -7.86 12.57 -16.42
CA ARG A 49 -9.21 13.11 -16.69
C ARG A 49 -10.09 13.17 -15.45
N GLU A 50 -9.93 12.24 -14.53
CA GLU A 50 -10.66 12.23 -13.25
C GLU A 50 -9.99 13.11 -12.17
N GLY A 51 -8.93 13.87 -12.52
CA GLY A 51 -8.33 14.88 -11.66
C GLY A 51 -7.21 14.39 -10.76
N ALA A 52 -6.59 13.25 -11.04
CA ALA A 52 -5.38 12.82 -10.36
C ALA A 52 -4.14 13.57 -10.89
N VAL A 53 -3.16 13.74 -10.01
CA VAL A 53 -1.79 14.10 -10.41
C VAL A 53 -1.08 12.81 -10.83
N VAL A 54 -0.75 12.66 -12.11
CA VAL A 54 -0.15 11.43 -12.63
C VAL A 54 1.35 11.59 -12.83
N LEU A 55 2.11 10.63 -12.26
CA LEU A 55 3.53 10.43 -12.48
C LEU A 55 3.70 9.20 -13.37
N LYS A 56 4.41 9.33 -14.50
CA LYS A 56 4.51 8.26 -15.51
C LYS A 56 5.92 7.69 -15.62
N HIS A 57 6.05 6.39 -15.51
CA HIS A 57 7.26 5.68 -15.88
C HIS A 57 7.25 5.36 -17.40
N LYS A 58 8.41 5.37 -18.02
CA LYS A 58 8.56 4.94 -19.43
C LYS A 58 8.44 3.43 -19.59
N VAL A 59 8.80 2.67 -18.56
CA VAL A 59 8.79 1.20 -18.51
C VAL A 59 8.38 0.76 -17.12
N ASN A 60 7.85 -0.46 -16.99
CA ASN A 60 7.52 -1.04 -15.69
C ASN A 60 8.77 -1.22 -14.83
N LYS A 61 8.75 -0.61 -13.64
CA LYS A 61 9.84 -0.66 -12.64
C LYS A 61 9.44 -1.42 -11.38
N GLY A 62 8.17 -1.79 -11.26
CA GLY A 62 7.57 -2.49 -10.14
C GLY A 62 6.88 -1.59 -9.12
N LYS A 63 5.94 -2.19 -8.37
CA LYS A 63 5.08 -1.49 -7.39
C LYS A 63 5.90 -0.68 -6.37
N GLY A 64 6.98 -1.27 -5.86
CA GLY A 64 7.83 -0.61 -4.86
C GLY A 64 8.54 0.63 -5.41
N ALA A 65 9.00 0.59 -6.67
CA ALA A 65 9.60 1.75 -7.32
C ALA A 65 8.56 2.88 -7.47
N SER A 66 7.34 2.55 -7.87
CA SER A 66 6.23 3.49 -8.00
C SER A 66 5.83 4.10 -6.66
N MET A 67 5.75 3.29 -5.60
CA MET A 67 5.49 3.79 -4.25
C MET A 67 6.57 4.76 -3.77
N ARG A 68 7.86 4.42 -3.96
CA ARG A 68 8.98 5.30 -3.55
C ARG A 68 8.96 6.64 -4.29
N GLU A 69 8.62 6.64 -5.58
CA GLU A 69 8.50 7.88 -6.36
C GLU A 69 7.34 8.73 -5.88
N GLY A 70 6.17 8.12 -5.67
CA GLY A 70 5.00 8.78 -5.13
C GLY A 70 5.25 9.37 -3.73
N PHE A 71 5.88 8.62 -2.83
CA PHE A 71 6.23 9.10 -1.48
C PHE A 71 7.15 10.32 -1.53
N ARG A 72 8.21 10.28 -2.36
CA ARG A 72 9.11 11.44 -2.53
C ARG A 72 8.35 12.68 -2.98
N HIS A 73 7.43 12.52 -3.93
CA HIS A 73 6.62 13.63 -4.45
C HIS A 73 5.68 14.19 -3.37
N ILE A 74 4.97 13.34 -2.65
CA ILE A 74 4.03 13.69 -1.59
C ILE A 74 4.74 14.40 -0.43
N ILE A 75 5.89 13.89 0.01
CA ILE A 75 6.72 14.50 1.06
C ILE A 75 7.17 15.91 0.65
N LYS A 76 7.61 16.09 -0.61
CA LYS A 76 8.03 17.38 -1.16
C LYS A 76 6.88 18.39 -1.21
N LYS A 77 5.64 17.92 -1.36
CA LYS A 77 4.43 18.77 -1.36
C LYS A 77 3.94 19.13 0.05
N GLY A 78 4.54 18.58 1.09
CA GLY A 78 4.25 18.94 2.48
C GLY A 78 3.01 18.28 3.08
N PHE A 79 2.53 17.15 2.53
CA PHE A 79 1.45 16.39 3.14
C PHE A 79 1.89 15.75 4.46
N ASP A 80 0.99 15.73 5.45
CA ASP A 80 1.25 15.17 6.77
C ASP A 80 1.12 13.64 6.79
N SER A 81 0.24 13.11 5.95
CA SER A 81 -0.03 11.69 5.83
C SER A 81 -0.38 11.29 4.41
N VAL A 82 -0.15 10.02 4.09
CA VAL A 82 -0.53 9.43 2.81
C VAL A 82 -1.29 8.13 3.02
N ILE A 83 -2.39 7.98 2.28
CA ILE A 83 -3.07 6.71 2.10
C ILE A 83 -2.54 6.06 0.83
N VAL A 84 -2.10 4.81 0.93
CA VAL A 84 -1.78 3.97 -0.23
C VAL A 84 -2.97 3.08 -0.52
N MET A 85 -3.39 3.01 -1.77
CA MET A 85 -4.43 2.10 -2.26
C MET A 85 -3.98 1.44 -3.56
N ASP A 86 -4.38 0.20 -3.80
CA ASP A 86 -4.14 -0.46 -5.08
C ASP A 86 -5.12 0.05 -6.15
N GLY A 87 -4.70 0.10 -7.42
CA GLY A 87 -5.49 0.60 -8.53
C GLY A 87 -6.57 -0.36 -9.04
N ASP A 88 -6.62 -1.60 -8.52
CA ASP A 88 -7.51 -2.68 -8.95
C ASP A 88 -8.98 -2.54 -8.48
N GLY A 89 -9.27 -1.54 -7.66
CA GLY A 89 -10.61 -1.26 -7.15
C GLY A 89 -11.11 -2.26 -6.10
N GLN A 90 -10.24 -3.05 -5.49
CA GLN A 90 -10.61 -3.97 -4.40
C GLN A 90 -10.77 -3.23 -3.05
N HIS A 91 -10.16 -2.06 -2.89
CA HIS A 91 -10.24 -1.24 -1.68
C HIS A 91 -11.44 -0.30 -1.73
N GLN A 92 -12.17 -0.22 -0.63
CA GLN A 92 -13.30 0.71 -0.51
C GLN A 92 -12.83 2.08 0.02
N VAL A 93 -13.21 3.14 -0.68
CA VAL A 93 -12.90 4.53 -0.28
C VAL A 93 -13.57 4.87 1.06
N GLU A 94 -14.69 4.23 1.37
CA GLU A 94 -15.45 4.39 2.62
C GLU A 94 -14.65 3.98 3.85
N ASP A 95 -13.74 3.02 3.71
CA ASP A 95 -12.92 2.54 4.83
C ASP A 95 -11.87 3.55 5.30
N ILE A 96 -11.57 4.61 4.52
CA ILE A 96 -10.61 5.66 4.89
C ILE A 96 -10.88 6.24 6.28
N GLY A 97 -12.16 6.44 6.63
CA GLY A 97 -12.56 6.91 7.95
C GLY A 97 -12.05 6.03 9.08
N ASN A 98 -12.13 4.71 8.92
CA ASN A 98 -11.66 3.73 9.92
C ASN A 98 -10.14 3.81 10.14
N PHE A 99 -9.36 4.10 9.07
CA PHE A 99 -7.92 4.27 9.19
C PHE A 99 -7.55 5.54 9.96
N LEU A 100 -8.25 6.65 9.68
CA LEU A 100 -8.03 7.93 10.36
C LEU A 100 -8.39 7.83 11.84
N GLU A 101 -9.55 7.28 12.16
CA GLU A 101 -9.99 7.04 13.54
C GLU A 101 -9.00 6.14 14.30
N LYS A 102 -8.56 5.04 13.67
CA LYS A 102 -7.58 4.13 14.27
C LYS A 102 -6.25 4.82 14.55
N MET A 103 -5.75 5.62 13.61
CA MET A 103 -4.51 6.39 13.78
C MET A 103 -4.62 7.40 14.93
N GLU A 104 -5.75 8.08 15.02
CA GLU A 104 -5.98 9.10 16.05
C GLU A 104 -6.11 8.49 17.44
N THR A 105 -6.95 7.46 17.58
CA THR A 105 -7.25 6.82 18.88
C THR A 105 -6.05 6.07 19.47
N THR A 106 -5.25 5.42 18.62
CA THR A 106 -4.10 4.63 19.08
C THR A 106 -2.78 5.39 19.02
N LYS A 107 -2.76 6.59 18.43
CA LYS A 107 -1.54 7.37 18.14
C LYS A 107 -0.56 6.60 17.27
N ALA A 108 -1.07 5.70 16.40
CA ALA A 108 -0.26 4.96 15.45
C ALA A 108 0.41 5.88 14.43
N ASP A 109 1.54 5.43 13.89
CA ASP A 109 2.27 6.11 12.83
C ASP A 109 2.00 5.46 11.47
N ILE A 110 1.64 4.17 11.48
CA ILE A 110 1.15 3.41 10.34
C ILE A 110 -0.12 2.66 10.77
N VAL A 111 -1.15 2.71 9.93
CA VAL A 111 -2.34 1.85 10.05
C VAL A 111 -2.46 1.00 8.79
N ILE A 112 -2.59 -0.32 8.96
CA ILE A 112 -2.66 -1.30 7.87
C ILE A 112 -4.05 -1.92 7.85
N GLY A 113 -4.65 -2.01 6.67
CA GLY A 113 -5.93 -2.68 6.49
C GLY A 113 -5.81 -4.19 6.70
N ASN A 114 -6.70 -4.75 7.51
CA ASN A 114 -6.70 -6.17 7.86
C ASN A 114 -7.87 -6.89 7.17
N ARG A 115 -7.55 -7.67 6.12
CA ARG A 115 -8.47 -8.57 5.41
C ARG A 115 -8.66 -9.89 6.13
N MET A 116 -7.75 -10.22 7.05
CA MET A 116 -7.76 -11.51 7.77
C MET A 116 -8.83 -11.56 8.87
N SER A 117 -9.54 -10.47 9.12
CA SER A 117 -10.71 -10.43 10.01
C SER A 117 -11.93 -11.14 9.42
N ASP A 118 -12.07 -11.14 8.08
CA ASP A 118 -13.07 -11.92 7.36
C ASP A 118 -12.42 -12.57 6.13
N THR A 119 -12.23 -13.88 6.19
CA THR A 119 -11.59 -14.67 5.13
C THR A 119 -12.59 -15.52 4.34
N SER A 120 -13.90 -15.32 4.52
CA SER A 120 -14.96 -16.15 3.93
C SER A 120 -14.90 -16.20 2.40
N SER A 121 -14.48 -15.12 1.75
CA SER A 121 -14.35 -14.99 0.30
C SER A 121 -12.91 -15.22 -0.22
N MET A 122 -11.96 -15.53 0.68
CA MET A 122 -10.55 -15.69 0.31
C MET A 122 -10.20 -17.17 0.06
N PRO A 123 -9.49 -17.52 -1.04
CA PRO A 123 -9.00 -18.87 -1.26
C PRO A 123 -8.15 -19.37 -0.08
N LEU A 124 -8.38 -20.58 0.39
CA LEU A 124 -7.71 -21.15 1.57
C LEU A 124 -6.18 -21.08 1.50
N LEU A 125 -5.60 -21.38 0.34
CA LEU A 125 -4.15 -21.27 0.14
C LEU A 125 -3.64 -19.85 0.43
N ARG A 126 -4.38 -18.81 -0.02
CA ARG A 126 -4.05 -17.41 0.24
C ARG A 126 -4.16 -17.07 1.72
N VAL A 127 -5.16 -17.61 2.42
CA VAL A 127 -5.32 -17.44 3.88
C VAL A 127 -4.09 -17.97 4.62
N TYR A 128 -3.67 -19.21 4.33
CA TYR A 128 -2.50 -19.83 4.98
C TYR A 128 -1.21 -19.08 4.65
N THR A 129 -1.00 -18.72 3.38
CA THR A 129 0.18 -17.98 2.95
C THR A 129 0.25 -16.61 3.65
N ASN A 130 -0.85 -15.86 3.68
CA ASN A 130 -0.89 -14.55 4.35
C ASN A 130 -0.65 -14.67 5.85
N ARG A 131 -1.23 -15.67 6.53
CA ARG A 131 -0.98 -15.91 7.96
C ARG A 131 0.47 -16.22 8.25
N PHE A 132 1.08 -17.10 7.45
CA PHE A 132 2.49 -17.45 7.60
C PHE A 132 3.39 -16.22 7.40
N MET A 133 3.18 -15.47 6.32
CA MET A 133 3.93 -14.25 6.01
C MET A 133 3.76 -13.21 7.12
N SER A 134 2.53 -13.00 7.59
CA SER A 134 2.25 -12.04 8.66
C SER A 134 2.88 -12.44 10.00
N ALA A 135 2.90 -13.73 10.33
CA ALA A 135 3.58 -14.23 11.53
C ALA A 135 5.10 -13.98 11.45
N LEU A 136 5.70 -14.27 10.29
CA LEU A 136 7.13 -14.06 10.06
C LEU A 136 7.51 -12.57 10.18
N ILE A 137 6.80 -11.70 9.48
CA ILE A 137 7.07 -10.25 9.50
C ILE A 137 6.78 -9.65 10.89
N SER A 138 5.71 -10.10 11.57
CA SER A 138 5.43 -9.69 12.94
C SER A 138 6.58 -10.06 13.90
N GLY A 139 7.13 -11.28 13.76
CA GLY A 139 8.30 -11.70 14.54
C GLY A 139 9.55 -10.85 14.25
N MET A 140 9.81 -10.51 12.98
CA MET A 140 10.95 -9.67 12.59
C MET A 140 10.81 -8.21 13.01
N SER A 141 9.58 -7.69 13.06
CA SER A 141 9.28 -6.31 13.43
C SER A 141 9.11 -6.11 14.93
N GLY A 142 8.86 -7.17 15.68
CA GLY A 142 8.49 -7.09 17.10
C GLY A 142 7.11 -6.51 17.35
N GLN A 143 6.29 -6.28 16.30
CA GLN A 143 4.93 -5.77 16.41
C GLN A 143 3.95 -6.72 15.71
N ARG A 144 2.78 -6.93 16.31
CA ARG A 144 1.76 -7.80 15.74
C ARG A 144 1.02 -7.10 14.60
N VAL A 145 1.23 -7.58 13.37
CA VAL A 145 0.55 -7.11 12.16
C VAL A 145 -0.21 -8.28 11.53
N PRO A 146 -1.56 -8.33 11.64
CA PRO A 146 -2.36 -9.49 11.20
C PRO A 146 -2.35 -9.73 9.68
N ASP A 147 -2.22 -8.66 8.88
CA ASP A 147 -2.19 -8.73 7.42
C ASP A 147 -1.08 -7.84 6.85
N THR A 148 0.11 -8.39 6.75
CA THR A 148 1.28 -7.67 6.23
C THR A 148 1.28 -7.52 4.70
N GLN A 149 0.38 -8.21 4.01
CA GLN A 149 0.27 -8.23 2.55
C GLN A 149 -0.83 -7.27 2.02
N SER A 150 -1.46 -6.50 2.92
CA SER A 150 -2.45 -5.50 2.52
C SER A 150 -1.76 -4.26 1.93
N GLY A 151 -2.18 -3.85 0.72
CA GLY A 151 -1.74 -2.62 0.07
C GLY A 151 -2.45 -1.38 0.60
N PHE A 152 -3.55 -1.52 1.35
CA PHE A 152 -4.28 -0.38 1.91
C PHE A 152 -3.66 0.04 3.24
N ARG A 153 -3.02 1.22 3.25
CA ARG A 153 -2.25 1.72 4.39
C ARG A 153 -2.37 3.22 4.54
N LEU A 154 -2.50 3.68 5.78
CA LEU A 154 -2.34 5.08 6.15
C LEU A 154 -0.99 5.24 6.84
N ILE A 155 -0.16 6.18 6.37
CA ILE A 155 1.22 6.35 6.81
C ILE A 155 1.47 7.82 7.06
N LYS A 156 1.97 8.19 8.25
CA LYS A 156 2.45 9.55 8.50
C LYS A 156 3.72 9.84 7.70
N SER A 157 3.81 11.03 7.14
CA SER A 157 4.99 11.44 6.36
C SER A 157 6.29 11.43 7.17
N VAL A 158 6.22 11.59 8.49
CA VAL A 158 7.39 11.47 9.36
C VAL A 158 8.01 10.07 9.28
N VAL A 159 7.23 9.01 9.15
CA VAL A 159 7.74 7.64 8.97
C VAL A 159 8.56 7.57 7.68
N LEU A 160 7.96 8.01 6.57
CA LEU A 160 8.58 7.97 5.24
C LEU A 160 9.86 8.82 5.13
N LYS A 161 9.98 9.87 5.95
CA LYS A 161 11.19 10.71 6.05
C LYS A 161 12.33 10.03 6.83
N ASN A 162 12.00 9.08 7.72
CA ASN A 162 12.96 8.45 8.63
C ASN A 162 13.36 7.02 8.23
N ILE A 163 12.68 6.41 7.25
CA ILE A 163 13.04 5.09 6.75
C ILE A 163 13.50 5.17 5.29
N ASN A 164 14.51 4.39 4.95
CA ASN A 164 14.99 4.28 3.56
C ASN A 164 14.41 3.01 2.93
N LEU A 165 13.46 3.16 2.00
CA LEU A 165 12.86 2.04 1.25
C LEU A 165 13.66 1.78 -0.03
N GLU A 166 14.02 0.51 -0.26
CA GLU A 166 14.89 0.09 -1.38
C GLU A 166 14.19 -0.87 -2.34
N SER A 167 13.26 -1.68 -1.84
CA SER A 167 12.56 -2.69 -2.64
C SER A 167 11.81 -2.09 -3.83
N SER A 168 11.85 -2.79 -4.97
CA SER A 168 11.21 -2.31 -6.21
C SER A 168 9.88 -3.00 -6.50
N ASN A 169 9.59 -4.13 -5.87
CA ASN A 169 8.35 -4.89 -6.08
C ASN A 169 7.50 -4.98 -4.80
N TYR A 170 6.77 -6.07 -4.62
CA TYR A 170 5.83 -6.26 -3.50
C TYR A 170 6.50 -6.34 -2.13
N GLU A 171 7.80 -6.64 -2.06
CA GLU A 171 8.56 -6.71 -0.81
C GLU A 171 8.58 -5.36 -0.05
N ILE A 172 8.32 -4.26 -0.75
CA ILE A 172 8.28 -2.90 -0.15
C ILE A 172 7.28 -2.81 1.00
N GLU A 173 6.20 -3.56 0.93
CA GLU A 173 5.16 -3.58 1.96
C GLU A 173 5.68 -4.19 3.28
N SER A 174 6.45 -5.27 3.17
CA SER A 174 7.11 -5.91 4.31
C SER A 174 8.32 -5.13 4.80
N GLU A 175 9.10 -4.57 3.88
CA GLU A 175 10.24 -3.69 4.18
C GLU A 175 9.81 -2.50 5.02
N MET A 176 8.72 -1.84 4.65
CA MET A 176 8.18 -0.70 5.37
C MET A 176 7.82 -1.06 6.81
N ILE A 177 7.15 -2.18 7.04
CA ILE A 177 6.77 -2.65 8.37
C ILE A 177 8.02 -2.86 9.23
N ILE A 178 9.00 -3.61 8.73
CA ILE A 178 10.20 -3.95 9.50
C ILE A 178 11.02 -2.68 9.79
N LYS A 179 11.28 -1.84 8.78
CA LYS A 179 12.09 -0.62 8.95
C LYS A 179 11.40 0.41 9.85
N ALA A 180 10.08 0.57 9.72
CA ALA A 180 9.32 1.48 10.59
C ALA A 180 9.33 1.00 12.05
N ALA A 181 9.09 -0.29 12.30
CA ALA A 181 9.12 -0.86 13.63
C ALA A 181 10.50 -0.73 14.29
N ARG A 182 11.59 -1.02 13.54
CA ARG A 182 12.98 -0.84 14.03
C ARG A 182 13.33 0.62 14.32
N ALA A 183 12.72 1.57 13.60
CA ALA A 183 12.85 3.00 13.87
C ALA A 183 11.96 3.49 15.02
N GLY A 184 11.25 2.60 15.72
CA GLY A 184 10.42 2.92 16.88
C GLY A 184 9.02 3.43 16.55
N PHE A 185 8.58 3.38 15.28
CA PHE A 185 7.24 3.80 14.90
C PHE A 185 6.20 2.74 15.28
N ARG A 186 5.03 3.21 15.71
CA ARG A 186 3.91 2.37 16.10
C ARG A 186 3.06 1.97 14.90
N ILE A 187 2.84 0.66 14.76
CA ILE A 187 2.03 0.07 13.69
C ILE A 187 0.77 -0.55 14.28
N GLU A 188 -0.37 -0.18 13.73
CA GLU A 188 -1.68 -0.72 14.10
C GLU A 188 -2.40 -1.27 12.88
N SER A 189 -3.50 -1.99 13.10
CA SER A 189 -4.34 -2.50 12.02
C SER A 189 -5.80 -2.16 12.26
N THR A 190 -6.54 -1.95 11.17
CA THR A 190 -7.99 -1.76 11.20
C THR A 190 -8.66 -2.73 10.24
N THR A 191 -9.90 -3.13 10.55
CA THR A 191 -10.68 -3.97 9.64
C THR A 191 -11.01 -3.21 8.37
N MET A 192 -11.02 -3.89 7.25
CA MET A 192 -11.43 -3.35 5.96
C MET A 192 -12.25 -4.37 5.19
N LYS A 193 -13.13 -3.88 4.33
CA LYS A 193 -13.87 -4.71 3.38
C LYS A 193 -13.06 -4.83 2.08
N THR A 194 -12.97 -6.05 1.54
CA THR A 194 -12.33 -6.29 0.25
C THR A 194 -13.36 -6.78 -0.74
N ILE A 195 -13.44 -6.12 -1.90
CA ILE A 195 -14.26 -6.58 -3.01
C ILE A 195 -13.40 -7.51 -3.87
N TYR A 196 -13.64 -8.82 -3.74
CA TYR A 196 -13.02 -9.77 -4.65
C TYR A 196 -13.75 -9.76 -5.98
N ARG A 197 -13.11 -9.17 -6.99
CA ARG A 197 -13.52 -9.29 -8.39
C ARG A 197 -12.72 -10.43 -9.00
N ASN A 198 -13.24 -11.05 -10.07
CA ASN A 198 -12.57 -12.16 -10.81
C ASN A 198 -11.34 -11.66 -11.60
N GLU A 199 -10.45 -10.93 -10.96
CA GLU A 199 -9.24 -10.43 -11.58
C GLU A 199 -8.13 -11.47 -11.49
N LYS A 200 -7.41 -11.64 -12.61
CA LYS A 200 -6.23 -12.51 -12.62
C LYS A 200 -5.13 -11.86 -11.78
N SER A 201 -4.70 -12.55 -10.73
CA SER A 201 -3.55 -12.13 -9.94
C SER A 201 -2.32 -11.97 -10.84
N ARG A 202 -1.66 -10.82 -10.75
CA ARG A 202 -0.38 -10.54 -11.45
C ARG A 202 0.83 -11.06 -10.68
N ILE A 203 0.59 -11.60 -9.50
CA ILE A 203 1.63 -12.20 -8.66
C ILE A 203 2.09 -13.50 -9.31
N ASN A 204 3.40 -13.63 -9.58
CA ASN A 204 4.00 -14.91 -9.93
C ASN A 204 4.44 -15.60 -8.64
N PRO A 205 3.73 -16.69 -8.20
CA PRO A 205 3.95 -17.26 -6.88
C PRO A 205 5.38 -17.72 -6.63
N VAL A 206 6.07 -18.21 -7.66
CA VAL A 206 7.44 -18.74 -7.54
C VAL A 206 8.45 -17.59 -7.47
N ILE A 207 8.37 -16.65 -8.40
CA ILE A 207 9.33 -15.53 -8.48
C ILE A 207 9.18 -14.65 -7.24
N ASP A 208 7.96 -14.34 -6.83
CA ASP A 208 7.71 -13.47 -5.70
C ASP A 208 8.05 -14.15 -4.37
N ALA A 209 7.88 -15.49 -4.26
CA ALA A 209 8.39 -16.26 -3.12
C ALA A 209 9.91 -16.21 -3.02
N ILE A 210 10.64 -16.39 -4.13
CA ILE A 210 12.11 -16.31 -4.16
C ILE A 210 12.58 -14.90 -3.76
N ARG A 211 11.97 -13.85 -4.33
CA ARG A 211 12.27 -12.45 -3.98
C ARG A 211 12.03 -12.19 -2.50
N PHE A 212 10.92 -12.69 -1.98
CA PHE A 212 10.57 -12.52 -0.57
C PHE A 212 11.58 -13.22 0.35
N ILE A 213 11.99 -14.47 0.04
CA ILE A 213 13.02 -15.18 0.80
C ILE A 213 14.33 -14.40 0.78
N ALA A 214 14.77 -13.95 -0.40
CA ALA A 214 15.98 -13.13 -0.54
C ALA A 214 15.89 -11.84 0.28
N PHE A 215 14.72 -11.19 0.28
CA PHE A 215 14.44 -10.00 1.09
C PHE A 215 14.55 -10.30 2.59
N VAL A 216 13.90 -11.38 3.07
CA VAL A 216 13.92 -11.78 4.50
C VAL A 216 15.35 -12.06 4.95
N VAL A 217 16.14 -12.77 4.15
CA VAL A 217 17.56 -13.02 4.42
C VAL A 217 18.31 -11.70 4.50
N LYS A 218 18.19 -10.83 3.49
CA LYS A 218 18.87 -9.52 3.45
C LYS A 218 18.55 -8.70 4.70
N VAL A 219 17.26 -8.54 5.04
CA VAL A 219 16.81 -7.69 6.15
C VAL A 219 17.07 -8.34 7.52
N GLY A 220 17.06 -9.69 7.59
CA GLY A 220 17.37 -10.43 8.82
C GLY A 220 18.81 -10.24 9.28
N PHE A 221 19.75 -10.10 8.36
CA PHE A 221 21.17 -9.91 8.64
C PHE A 221 21.63 -8.44 8.69
N THR A 222 20.79 -7.50 8.30
CA THR A 222 21.08 -6.06 8.41
C THR A 222 20.52 -5.55 9.74
N LYS A 223 21.42 -5.24 10.69
CA LYS A 223 21.08 -4.60 11.96
C LYS A 223 20.68 -3.14 11.77
#